data_dc4e9cf059482c4cd502779cac2547b1
#
_entry.id   dc4e9cf059482c4cd502779cac2547b1
#
_cell.length_a   1.000
_cell.length_b   1.000
_cell.length_c   1.000
_cell.angle_alpha   90.00
_cell.angle_beta   90.00
_cell.angle_gamma   90.00
#
_symmetry.space_group_name_H-M   'P 1'
#
loop_
_entity.id
_entity.type
_entity.pdbx_description
1 polymer ?
#
loop_
_entity_poly.entity_id
_entity_poly.type
_entity_poly.pdbx_seq_one_letter_code
_entity_poly.pdbx_strand_id
1 'polypeptide(L)'
;MAKTLTARTIETAKPAAARYELPDGGCRGLRVIIQPSGVRSFAVRFRIAGKTAKLTLGQFPAISLAEARKLAATAMAQVAQGIDPGAERKEAKAADRKRDDTVERLASAFLSHYAKRVRAPTWAQAESIFRREVLPRWRERLVGDIDRKDVKELLRTIGETRPIAANRAQAYLSRFFRWLMNEDYIAGSPVIGIERAKETARDRALSDHEIRTFWAATNELPAPFGAVYKLLLLTGARCQEICGLRWSEIDLTQKVWLLPAARSKTKVANLLPLGPMAWSIIEAQPRNGSEYVFGRQRTNLYRIKEKLDAAMQPQAPWVTHDLRRSARSLMARARVDSEIAERMIGHLPHGIVRVYNVFDYTDEKRDGFTRLEREIDLIINPPAADVIAFRA
;
A
#
# COMPACT_ATOMS: atom_id res chain seq x y z
N MET A 1 -29.50 -53.09 -22.93
CA MET A 1 -28.98 -52.09 -23.90
C MET A 1 -29.50 -50.71 -23.53
N ALA A 2 -28.69 -49.67 -23.63
CA ALA A 2 -29.14 -48.31 -23.37
C ALA A 2 -30.17 -47.90 -24.45
N LYS A 3 -31.29 -47.25 -24.01
CA LYS A 3 -32.30 -46.72 -24.94
C LYS A 3 -31.73 -45.56 -25.74
N THR A 4 -32.08 -45.49 -27.03
CA THR A 4 -31.76 -44.35 -27.88
C THR A 4 -32.51 -43.10 -27.34
N LEU A 5 -31.81 -42.03 -26.99
CA LEU A 5 -32.40 -40.81 -26.50
C LEU A 5 -33.16 -40.09 -27.61
N THR A 6 -34.24 -39.43 -27.27
CA THR A 6 -34.97 -38.47 -28.11
C THR A 6 -34.99 -37.09 -27.46
N ALA A 7 -35.21 -36.05 -28.24
CA ALA A 7 -35.35 -34.68 -27.69
C ALA A 7 -36.44 -34.64 -26.58
N ARG A 8 -37.57 -35.30 -26.81
CA ARG A 8 -38.64 -35.43 -25.85
C ARG A 8 -38.23 -36.08 -24.54
N THR A 9 -37.38 -37.16 -24.62
CA THR A 9 -36.87 -37.84 -23.42
C THR A 9 -36.00 -36.89 -22.60
N ILE A 10 -35.23 -36.02 -23.25
CA ILE A 10 -34.35 -35.06 -22.58
C ILE A 10 -35.19 -33.93 -21.95
N GLU A 11 -36.20 -33.44 -22.65
CA GLU A 11 -37.13 -32.39 -22.17
C GLU A 11 -37.92 -32.83 -20.97
N THR A 12 -38.41 -34.08 -20.98
CA THR A 12 -39.26 -34.60 -19.92
C THR A 12 -38.50 -35.19 -18.73
N ALA A 13 -37.17 -35.28 -18.82
CA ALA A 13 -36.32 -35.77 -17.73
C ALA A 13 -36.42 -34.82 -16.51
N LYS A 14 -36.92 -35.34 -15.39
CA LYS A 14 -37.12 -34.58 -14.14
C LYS A 14 -35.79 -34.51 -13.37
N PRO A 15 -35.46 -33.34 -12.78
CA PRO A 15 -34.33 -33.21 -11.85
C PRO A 15 -34.55 -34.15 -10.64
N ALA A 16 -33.45 -34.69 -10.12
CA ALA A 16 -33.43 -35.51 -8.91
C ALA A 16 -32.58 -34.79 -7.83
N ALA A 17 -32.63 -35.31 -6.60
CA ALA A 17 -31.84 -34.77 -5.49
C ALA A 17 -30.33 -34.80 -5.73
N ALA A 18 -29.86 -35.75 -6.55
CA ALA A 18 -28.48 -35.84 -6.99
C ALA A 18 -28.38 -35.79 -8.52
N ARG A 19 -27.25 -35.32 -9.03
CA ARG A 19 -26.92 -35.35 -10.46
C ARG A 19 -26.92 -36.79 -11.00
N TYR A 20 -27.56 -37.02 -12.15
CA TYR A 20 -27.55 -38.33 -12.82
C TYR A 20 -27.29 -38.18 -14.32
N GLU A 21 -26.95 -39.33 -14.96
CA GLU A 21 -26.55 -39.39 -16.36
C GLU A 21 -27.45 -40.37 -17.11
N LEU A 22 -27.94 -39.96 -18.28
CA LEU A 22 -28.69 -40.80 -19.22
C LEU A 22 -27.79 -41.14 -20.42
N PRO A 23 -27.38 -42.38 -20.62
CA PRO A 23 -26.60 -42.77 -21.78
C PRO A 23 -27.47 -42.81 -23.05
N ASP A 24 -26.91 -42.35 -24.17
CA ASP A 24 -27.57 -42.46 -25.47
C ASP A 24 -27.22 -43.81 -26.15
N GLY A 25 -28.22 -44.65 -26.36
CA GLY A 25 -28.04 -45.93 -27.09
C GLY A 25 -27.73 -45.75 -28.58
N GLY A 26 -28.02 -44.56 -29.17
CA GLY A 26 -27.75 -44.28 -30.57
C GLY A 26 -26.37 -43.65 -30.86
N CYS A 27 -25.60 -43.29 -29.82
CA CYS A 27 -24.27 -42.70 -29.97
C CYS A 27 -23.34 -43.16 -28.85
N ARG A 28 -22.29 -43.92 -29.21
CA ARG A 28 -21.32 -44.45 -28.26
C ARG A 28 -20.65 -43.36 -27.43
N GLY A 29 -20.72 -43.50 -26.10
CA GLY A 29 -20.09 -42.58 -25.16
C GLY A 29 -20.90 -41.34 -24.85
N LEU A 30 -21.89 -40.94 -25.67
CA LEU A 30 -22.71 -39.77 -25.43
C LEU A 30 -23.64 -39.99 -24.23
N ARG A 31 -23.75 -38.97 -23.37
CA ARG A 31 -24.62 -38.95 -22.20
C ARG A 31 -25.25 -37.59 -22.03
N VAL A 32 -26.46 -37.56 -21.51
CA VAL A 32 -27.09 -36.32 -21.01
C VAL A 32 -26.93 -36.31 -19.50
N ILE A 33 -26.40 -35.23 -18.96
CA ILE A 33 -26.23 -35.00 -17.54
C ILE A 33 -27.36 -34.08 -17.08
N ILE A 34 -28.13 -34.53 -16.09
CA ILE A 34 -29.22 -33.75 -15.50
C ILE A 34 -28.77 -33.35 -14.10
N GLN A 35 -28.71 -32.00 -13.89
CA GLN A 35 -28.34 -31.42 -12.60
C GLN A 35 -29.58 -31.30 -11.69
N PRO A 36 -29.43 -31.25 -10.37
CA PRO A 36 -30.54 -30.95 -9.45
C PRO A 36 -31.23 -29.61 -9.74
N SER A 37 -30.53 -28.64 -10.32
CA SER A 37 -31.06 -27.35 -10.78
C SER A 37 -31.92 -27.44 -12.04
N GLY A 38 -32.07 -28.61 -12.65
CA GLY A 38 -32.80 -28.79 -13.91
C GLY A 38 -31.99 -28.54 -15.16
N VAL A 39 -30.73 -28.06 -15.05
CA VAL A 39 -29.85 -27.86 -16.20
C VAL A 39 -29.48 -29.22 -16.82
N ARG A 40 -29.60 -29.32 -18.16
CA ARG A 40 -29.29 -30.51 -18.94
C ARG A 40 -28.10 -30.25 -19.82
N SER A 41 -27.06 -31.10 -19.76
CA SER A 41 -25.82 -30.90 -20.52
C SER A 41 -25.45 -32.20 -21.23
N PHE A 42 -24.95 -32.10 -22.46
CA PHE A 42 -24.39 -33.22 -23.18
C PHE A 42 -22.91 -33.38 -22.83
N ALA A 43 -22.52 -34.64 -22.64
CA ALA A 43 -21.10 -35.02 -22.45
C ALA A 43 -20.81 -36.33 -23.15
N VAL A 44 -19.57 -36.48 -23.62
CA VAL A 44 -19.05 -37.76 -24.14
C VAL A 44 -18.06 -38.33 -23.14
N ARG A 45 -18.23 -39.62 -22.81
CA ARG A 45 -17.28 -40.38 -21.98
C ARG A 45 -16.48 -41.33 -22.88
N PHE A 46 -15.18 -41.29 -22.74
CA PHE A 46 -14.24 -42.06 -23.52
C PHE A 46 -13.10 -42.60 -22.64
N ARG A 47 -12.29 -43.51 -23.21
CA ARG A 47 -11.09 -44.04 -22.55
C ARG A 47 -9.89 -43.72 -23.42
N ILE A 48 -8.86 -43.14 -22.87
CA ILE A 48 -7.62 -42.80 -23.55
C ILE A 48 -6.44 -43.12 -22.62
N ALA A 49 -5.36 -43.69 -23.14
CA ALA A 49 -4.19 -44.10 -22.34
C ALA A 49 -4.56 -44.89 -21.06
N GLY A 50 -5.55 -45.77 -21.13
CA GLY A 50 -6.01 -46.55 -19.99
C GLY A 50 -6.90 -45.84 -18.98
N LYS A 51 -7.08 -44.50 -19.06
CA LYS A 51 -7.88 -43.69 -18.15
C LYS A 51 -9.23 -43.32 -18.74
N THR A 52 -10.27 -43.28 -17.92
CA THR A 52 -11.60 -42.79 -18.32
C THR A 52 -11.63 -41.29 -18.21
N ALA A 53 -12.00 -40.60 -19.30
CA ALA A 53 -12.17 -39.16 -19.37
C ALA A 53 -13.59 -38.78 -19.81
N LYS A 54 -13.98 -37.51 -19.59
CA LYS A 54 -15.27 -36.96 -19.95
C LYS A 54 -15.09 -35.55 -20.52
N LEU A 55 -15.70 -35.31 -21.69
CA LEU A 55 -15.75 -34.00 -22.34
C LEU A 55 -17.18 -33.49 -22.36
N THR A 56 -17.46 -32.30 -21.82
CA THR A 56 -18.76 -31.61 -21.93
C THR A 56 -18.85 -31.00 -23.32
N LEU A 57 -19.92 -31.28 -24.05
CA LEU A 57 -20.17 -30.79 -25.41
C LEU A 57 -20.95 -29.51 -25.47
N GLY A 58 -21.94 -29.33 -24.56
CA GLY A 58 -22.77 -28.14 -24.46
C GLY A 58 -24.06 -28.40 -23.67
N GLN A 59 -24.90 -27.39 -23.53
CA GLN A 59 -26.16 -27.45 -22.80
C GLN A 59 -27.35 -27.58 -23.76
N PHE A 60 -28.35 -28.39 -23.37
CA PHE A 60 -29.66 -28.40 -24.01
C PHE A 60 -30.53 -27.27 -23.41
N PRO A 61 -31.32 -26.51 -24.22
CA PRO A 61 -31.53 -26.65 -25.67
C PRO A 61 -30.55 -25.86 -26.55
N ALA A 62 -29.50 -25.18 -25.99
CA ALA A 62 -28.53 -24.40 -26.78
C ALA A 62 -27.87 -25.20 -27.91
N ILE A 63 -27.64 -26.50 -27.70
CA ILE A 63 -27.30 -27.45 -28.77
C ILE A 63 -28.38 -28.54 -28.80
N SER A 64 -28.71 -28.98 -30.03
CA SER A 64 -29.67 -30.07 -30.27
C SER A 64 -29.03 -31.43 -29.99
N LEU A 65 -29.85 -32.46 -29.82
CA LEU A 65 -29.36 -33.82 -29.69
C LEU A 65 -28.60 -34.32 -30.94
N ALA A 66 -29.05 -33.86 -32.12
CA ALA A 66 -28.36 -34.20 -33.40
C ALA A 66 -26.94 -33.60 -33.44
N GLU A 67 -26.80 -32.33 -33.04
CA GLU A 67 -25.50 -31.66 -32.95
C GLU A 67 -24.62 -32.30 -31.86
N ALA A 68 -25.19 -32.65 -30.70
CA ALA A 68 -24.46 -33.36 -29.66
C ALA A 68 -23.92 -34.72 -30.12
N ARG A 69 -24.70 -35.48 -30.90
CA ARG A 69 -24.23 -36.73 -31.54
C ARG A 69 -23.09 -36.52 -32.52
N LYS A 70 -23.18 -35.44 -33.33
CA LYS A 70 -22.13 -35.05 -34.28
C LYS A 70 -20.82 -34.68 -33.55
N LEU A 71 -20.91 -33.87 -32.53
CA LEU A 71 -19.78 -33.49 -31.68
C LEU A 71 -19.18 -34.69 -30.94
N ALA A 72 -20.02 -35.59 -30.43
CA ALA A 72 -19.55 -36.83 -29.79
C ALA A 72 -18.84 -37.77 -30.77
N ALA A 73 -19.34 -37.90 -31.99
CA ALA A 73 -18.70 -38.71 -33.05
C ALA A 73 -17.31 -38.14 -33.40
N THR A 74 -17.20 -36.81 -33.55
CA THR A 74 -15.92 -36.14 -33.80
C THR A 74 -14.93 -36.37 -32.66
N ALA A 75 -15.36 -36.20 -31.41
CA ALA A 75 -14.52 -36.46 -30.24
C ALA A 75 -14.05 -37.94 -30.16
N MET A 76 -14.94 -38.87 -30.48
CA MET A 76 -14.58 -40.30 -30.50
C MET A 76 -13.62 -40.67 -31.66
N ALA A 77 -13.72 -39.96 -32.80
CA ALA A 77 -12.76 -40.13 -33.88
C ALA A 77 -11.34 -39.66 -33.50
N GLN A 78 -11.24 -38.52 -32.78
CA GLN A 78 -9.98 -38.04 -32.23
C GLN A 78 -9.38 -39.01 -31.21
N VAL A 79 -10.21 -39.57 -30.32
CA VAL A 79 -9.79 -40.61 -29.36
C VAL A 79 -9.27 -41.86 -30.08
N ALA A 80 -9.91 -42.27 -31.19
CA ALA A 80 -9.44 -43.40 -31.99
C ALA A 80 -8.06 -43.15 -32.65
N GLN A 81 -7.71 -41.89 -32.89
CA GLN A 81 -6.39 -41.47 -33.38
C GLN A 81 -5.37 -41.25 -32.24
N GLY A 82 -5.74 -41.53 -30.97
CA GLY A 82 -4.89 -41.29 -29.81
C GLY A 82 -4.85 -39.86 -29.31
N ILE A 83 -5.69 -38.98 -29.84
CA ILE A 83 -5.77 -37.56 -29.46
C ILE A 83 -6.82 -37.40 -28.37
N ASP A 84 -6.47 -36.68 -27.25
CA ASP A 84 -7.42 -36.34 -26.22
C ASP A 84 -8.16 -35.03 -26.59
N PRO A 85 -9.46 -35.13 -26.98
CA PRO A 85 -10.23 -33.95 -27.39
C PRO A 85 -10.45 -32.91 -26.26
N GLY A 86 -10.24 -33.35 -25.00
CA GLY A 86 -10.27 -32.47 -23.82
C GLY A 86 -8.97 -31.70 -23.60
N ALA A 87 -7.83 -32.28 -23.97
CA ALA A 87 -6.51 -31.64 -23.85
C ALA A 87 -6.37 -30.48 -24.83
N GLU A 88 -6.67 -30.67 -26.11
CA GLU A 88 -6.67 -29.57 -27.11
C GLU A 88 -7.51 -28.36 -26.68
N ARG A 89 -8.69 -28.62 -26.14
CA ARG A 89 -9.59 -27.56 -25.67
C ARG A 89 -9.06 -26.86 -24.42
N LYS A 90 -8.35 -27.59 -23.56
CA LYS A 90 -7.64 -27.02 -22.40
C LYS A 90 -6.44 -26.17 -22.84
N GLU A 91 -5.67 -26.65 -23.80
CA GLU A 91 -4.51 -25.95 -24.36
C GLU A 91 -4.93 -24.68 -25.11
N ALA A 92 -5.97 -24.75 -25.96
CA ALA A 92 -6.52 -23.59 -26.63
C ALA A 92 -7.03 -22.53 -25.62
N LYS A 93 -7.73 -22.95 -24.56
CA LYS A 93 -8.21 -22.07 -23.50
C LYS A 93 -7.08 -21.53 -22.63
N ALA A 94 -6.00 -22.28 -22.45
CA ALA A 94 -4.79 -21.84 -21.77
C ALA A 94 -3.98 -20.88 -22.65
N ALA A 95 -3.94 -21.10 -23.97
CA ALA A 95 -3.32 -20.19 -24.93
C ALA A 95 -4.07 -18.86 -25.03
N ASP A 96 -5.41 -18.89 -25.06
CA ASP A 96 -6.24 -17.66 -25.00
C ASP A 96 -6.05 -16.91 -23.68
N ARG A 97 -5.99 -17.60 -22.53
CA ARG A 97 -5.64 -16.98 -21.25
C ARG A 97 -4.25 -16.35 -21.28
N LYS A 98 -3.24 -17.03 -21.82
CA LYS A 98 -1.88 -16.50 -21.94
C LYS A 98 -1.82 -15.24 -22.82
N ARG A 99 -2.64 -15.16 -23.89
CA ARG A 99 -2.70 -13.97 -24.74
C ARG A 99 -3.23 -12.73 -24.04
N ASP A 100 -3.98 -12.91 -22.95
CA ASP A 100 -4.61 -11.83 -22.21
C ASP A 100 -3.83 -11.43 -20.93
N ASP A 101 -2.76 -12.16 -20.59
CA ASP A 101 -1.96 -11.93 -19.38
C ASP A 101 -0.92 -10.83 -19.55
N THR A 102 -1.35 -9.67 -20.09
CA THR A 102 -0.49 -8.49 -20.25
C THR A 102 -0.18 -7.84 -18.91
N VAL A 103 0.99 -7.18 -18.84
CA VAL A 103 1.39 -6.42 -17.64
C VAL A 103 0.36 -5.35 -17.29
N GLU A 104 -0.23 -4.65 -18.28
CA GLU A 104 -1.24 -3.61 -18.04
C GLU A 104 -2.47 -4.16 -17.34
N ARG A 105 -3.07 -5.23 -17.89
CA ARG A 105 -4.26 -5.84 -17.30
C ARG A 105 -4.01 -6.37 -15.89
N LEU A 106 -2.92 -7.09 -15.72
CA LEU A 106 -2.60 -7.72 -14.43
C LEU A 106 -2.11 -6.71 -13.38
N ALA A 107 -1.41 -5.64 -13.80
CA ALA A 107 -1.08 -4.54 -12.90
C ALA A 107 -2.33 -3.80 -12.39
N SER A 108 -3.32 -3.58 -13.25
CA SER A 108 -4.61 -2.98 -12.85
C SER A 108 -5.34 -3.87 -11.84
N ALA A 109 -5.41 -5.19 -12.08
CA ALA A 109 -6.02 -6.15 -11.17
C ALA A 109 -5.27 -6.19 -9.82
N PHE A 110 -3.93 -6.24 -9.85
CA PHE A 110 -3.09 -6.18 -8.66
C PHE A 110 -3.32 -4.89 -7.86
N LEU A 111 -3.32 -3.73 -8.49
CA LEU A 111 -3.51 -2.45 -7.82
C LEU A 111 -4.89 -2.36 -7.16
N SER A 112 -5.93 -2.87 -7.81
CA SER A 112 -7.28 -2.97 -7.25
C SER A 112 -7.34 -3.90 -6.02
N HIS A 113 -6.65 -5.06 -6.08
CA HIS A 113 -6.52 -5.98 -4.96
C HIS A 113 -5.69 -5.35 -3.81
N TYR A 114 -4.60 -4.67 -4.16
CA TYR A 114 -3.69 -4.04 -3.20
C TYR A 114 -4.33 -2.87 -2.46
N ALA A 115 -5.20 -2.09 -3.13
CA ALA A 115 -5.94 -0.96 -2.54
C ALA A 115 -6.75 -1.37 -1.31
N LYS A 116 -7.32 -2.58 -1.29
CA LYS A 116 -8.12 -3.12 -0.18
C LYS A 116 -7.30 -3.48 1.06
N ARG A 117 -5.97 -3.59 0.94
CA ARG A 117 -5.06 -4.10 1.97
C ARG A 117 -4.13 -3.06 2.56
N VAL A 118 -4.02 -1.90 1.92
CA VAL A 118 -3.06 -0.85 2.33
C VAL A 118 -3.74 0.50 2.48
N ARG A 119 -3.06 1.42 3.16
CA ARG A 119 -3.53 2.81 3.27
C ARG A 119 -3.45 3.52 1.91
N ALA A 120 -4.36 4.45 1.66
CA ALA A 120 -4.42 5.23 0.41
C ALA A 120 -3.06 5.84 -0.03
N PRO A 121 -2.22 6.43 0.83
CA PRO A 121 -0.91 6.94 0.41
C PRO A 121 0.06 5.85 -0.09
N THR A 122 0.00 4.64 0.49
CA THR A 122 0.83 3.51 0.06
C THR A 122 0.37 2.98 -1.29
N TRP A 123 -0.95 2.91 -1.50
CA TRP A 123 -1.52 2.54 -2.79
C TRP A 123 -1.17 3.56 -3.87
N ALA A 124 -1.35 4.86 -3.59
CA ALA A 124 -1.03 5.94 -4.54
C ALA A 124 0.45 5.94 -4.95
N GLN A 125 1.35 5.57 -4.03
CA GLN A 125 2.78 5.41 -4.36
C GLN A 125 2.99 4.21 -5.30
N ALA A 126 2.35 3.06 -5.03
CA ALA A 126 2.42 1.89 -5.90
C ALA A 126 1.88 2.22 -7.30
N GLU A 127 0.68 2.79 -7.37
CA GLU A 127 0.05 3.21 -8.64
C GLU A 127 0.95 4.16 -9.43
N SER A 128 1.52 5.17 -8.76
CA SER A 128 2.43 6.13 -9.39
C SER A 128 3.68 5.46 -9.99
N ILE A 129 4.25 4.46 -9.31
CA ILE A 129 5.42 3.71 -9.81
C ILE A 129 5.01 2.86 -11.01
N PHE A 130 3.90 2.13 -10.95
CA PHE A 130 3.43 1.36 -12.10
C PHE A 130 3.19 2.24 -13.29
N ARG A 131 2.46 3.34 -13.14
CA ARG A 131 2.13 4.28 -14.21
C ARG A 131 3.34 4.95 -14.84
N ARG A 132 4.34 5.36 -14.04
CA ARG A 132 5.49 6.14 -14.53
C ARG A 132 6.66 5.29 -14.99
N GLU A 133 6.88 4.14 -14.38
CA GLU A 133 8.12 3.36 -14.57
C GLU A 133 7.86 2.02 -15.27
N VAL A 134 6.80 1.30 -14.89
CA VAL A 134 6.54 -0.06 -15.34
C VAL A 134 5.75 -0.08 -16.65
N LEU A 135 4.57 0.54 -16.66
CA LEU A 135 3.67 0.50 -17.82
C LEU A 135 4.25 1.12 -19.09
N PRO A 136 5.05 2.22 -19.08
CA PRO A 136 5.63 2.74 -20.29
C PRO A 136 6.56 1.77 -21.02
N ARG A 137 7.10 0.76 -20.31
CA ARG A 137 8.04 -0.22 -20.86
C ARG A 137 7.43 -1.58 -21.13
N TRP A 138 6.46 -2.00 -20.30
CA TRP A 138 5.98 -3.39 -20.29
C TRP A 138 4.49 -3.55 -20.52
N ARG A 139 3.76 -2.48 -20.77
CA ARG A 139 2.28 -2.44 -20.86
C ARG A 139 1.70 -3.63 -21.64
N GLU A 140 2.20 -3.86 -22.86
CA GLU A 140 1.68 -4.85 -23.82
C GLU A 140 2.39 -6.22 -23.70
N ARG A 141 3.47 -6.30 -22.93
CA ARG A 141 4.19 -7.55 -22.74
C ARG A 141 3.40 -8.51 -21.85
N LEU A 142 3.53 -9.80 -22.12
CA LEU A 142 3.00 -10.83 -21.23
C LEU A 142 3.84 -10.88 -19.95
N VAL A 143 3.18 -11.08 -18.81
CA VAL A 143 3.91 -11.17 -17.51
C VAL A 143 4.89 -12.34 -17.46
N GLY A 144 4.61 -13.43 -18.20
CA GLY A 144 5.51 -14.58 -18.31
C GLY A 144 6.78 -14.32 -19.11
N ASP A 145 6.80 -13.25 -19.93
CA ASP A 145 7.94 -12.87 -20.76
C ASP A 145 8.86 -11.84 -20.07
N ILE A 146 8.48 -11.40 -18.87
CA ILE A 146 9.31 -10.49 -18.08
C ILE A 146 10.34 -11.31 -17.30
N ASP A 147 11.59 -11.17 -17.70
CA ASP A 147 12.69 -11.90 -17.08
C ASP A 147 13.46 -11.03 -16.05
N ARG A 148 14.48 -11.63 -15.43
CA ARG A 148 15.33 -10.97 -14.46
C ARG A 148 16.17 -9.82 -15.07
N LYS A 149 16.52 -9.92 -16.35
CA LYS A 149 17.28 -8.92 -17.07
C LYS A 149 16.44 -7.65 -17.27
N ASP A 150 15.19 -7.82 -17.67
CA ASP A 150 14.22 -6.72 -17.80
C ASP A 150 14.08 -5.93 -16.48
N VAL A 151 13.90 -6.67 -15.37
CA VAL A 151 13.76 -6.04 -14.04
C VAL A 151 15.02 -5.29 -13.65
N LYS A 152 16.21 -5.88 -13.85
CA LYS A 152 17.49 -5.21 -13.57
C LYS A 152 17.67 -3.96 -14.40
N GLU A 153 17.32 -3.99 -15.68
CA GLU A 153 17.42 -2.84 -16.58
C GLU A 153 16.48 -1.70 -16.15
N LEU A 154 15.24 -2.01 -15.83
CA LEU A 154 14.28 -1.05 -15.29
C LEU A 154 14.81 -0.39 -14.01
N LEU A 155 15.26 -1.21 -13.05
CA LEU A 155 15.76 -0.71 -11.77
C LEU A 155 17.05 0.12 -11.93
N ARG A 156 17.94 -0.27 -12.85
CA ARG A 156 19.16 0.49 -13.17
C ARG A 156 18.81 1.86 -13.74
N THR A 157 17.91 1.92 -14.73
CA THR A 157 17.49 3.19 -15.35
C THR A 157 16.85 4.15 -14.31
N ILE A 158 16.01 3.63 -13.41
CA ILE A 158 15.46 4.46 -12.32
C ILE A 158 16.56 4.89 -11.36
N GLY A 159 17.51 3.99 -11.06
CA GLY A 159 18.56 4.17 -10.06
C GLY A 159 19.65 5.15 -10.47
N GLU A 160 19.90 5.36 -11.77
CA GLU A 160 20.89 6.32 -12.27
C GLU A 160 20.70 7.74 -11.72
N THR A 161 19.45 8.16 -11.55
CA THR A 161 19.13 9.49 -11.01
C THR A 161 18.42 9.43 -9.66
N ARG A 162 17.77 8.31 -9.32
CA ARG A 162 16.88 8.19 -8.17
C ARG A 162 17.02 6.82 -7.48
N PRO A 163 18.13 6.53 -6.78
CA PRO A 163 18.39 5.20 -6.20
C PRO A 163 17.34 4.75 -5.19
N ILE A 164 16.82 5.66 -4.37
CA ILE A 164 15.73 5.35 -3.42
C ILE A 164 14.43 4.99 -4.16
N ALA A 165 14.14 5.65 -5.29
CA ALA A 165 12.96 5.33 -6.10
C ALA A 165 13.09 3.95 -6.75
N ALA A 166 14.31 3.53 -7.16
CA ALA A 166 14.58 2.19 -7.66
C ALA A 166 14.29 1.13 -6.58
N ASN A 167 14.74 1.33 -5.34
CA ASN A 167 14.46 0.43 -4.23
C ASN A 167 12.95 0.32 -3.94
N ARG A 168 12.20 1.43 -4.05
CA ARG A 168 10.74 1.43 -3.91
C ARG A 168 10.06 0.68 -5.06
N ALA A 169 10.51 0.91 -6.29
CA ALA A 169 10.03 0.19 -7.47
C ALA A 169 10.27 -1.32 -7.33
N GLN A 170 11.47 -1.75 -6.92
CA GLN A 170 11.78 -3.13 -6.64
C GLN A 170 10.85 -3.75 -5.57
N ALA A 171 10.56 -3.01 -4.50
CA ALA A 171 9.68 -3.49 -3.44
C ALA A 171 8.23 -3.70 -3.95
N TYR A 172 7.72 -2.84 -4.83
CA TYR A 172 6.38 -3.01 -5.42
C TYR A 172 6.36 -4.08 -6.51
N LEU A 173 7.39 -4.18 -7.33
CA LEU A 173 7.55 -5.29 -8.28
C LEU A 173 7.60 -6.65 -7.57
N SER A 174 8.35 -6.75 -6.46
CA SER A 174 8.38 -7.98 -5.64
C SER A 174 6.99 -8.38 -5.14
N ARG A 175 6.14 -7.40 -4.75
CA ARG A 175 4.76 -7.66 -4.33
C ARG A 175 3.87 -8.08 -5.50
N PHE A 176 4.02 -7.43 -6.64
CA PHE A 176 3.29 -7.73 -7.87
C PHE A 176 3.58 -9.15 -8.36
N PHE A 177 4.84 -9.49 -8.55
CA PHE A 177 5.23 -10.81 -9.02
C PHE A 177 4.91 -11.92 -8.00
N ARG A 178 4.94 -11.63 -6.70
CA ARG A 178 4.46 -12.57 -5.68
C ARG A 178 2.95 -12.80 -5.79
N TRP A 179 2.18 -11.74 -6.03
CA TRP A 179 0.75 -11.87 -6.26
C TRP A 179 0.47 -12.68 -7.52
N LEU A 180 1.19 -12.45 -8.62
CA LEU A 180 1.08 -13.24 -9.84
C LEU A 180 1.38 -14.74 -9.62
N MET A 181 2.37 -15.04 -8.77
CA MET A 181 2.67 -16.45 -8.39
C MET A 181 1.52 -17.07 -7.59
N ASN A 182 0.93 -16.32 -6.66
CA ASN A 182 -0.18 -16.80 -5.83
C ASN A 182 -1.47 -17.02 -6.64
N GLU A 183 -1.62 -16.34 -7.77
CA GLU A 183 -2.76 -16.45 -8.69
C GLU A 183 -2.43 -17.39 -9.89
N ASP A 184 -1.33 -18.14 -9.83
CA ASP A 184 -0.88 -19.11 -10.83
C ASP A 184 -0.63 -18.54 -12.24
N TYR A 185 -0.36 -17.22 -12.37
CA TYR A 185 0.01 -16.60 -13.65
C TYR A 185 1.45 -16.91 -14.07
N ILE A 186 2.36 -17.07 -13.11
CA ILE A 186 3.79 -17.36 -13.32
C ILE A 186 4.30 -18.37 -12.29
N ALA A 187 5.30 -19.16 -12.67
CA ALA A 187 5.91 -20.17 -11.80
C ALA A 187 6.97 -19.60 -10.85
N GLY A 188 7.57 -18.44 -11.17
CA GLY A 188 8.65 -17.85 -10.39
C GLY A 188 8.72 -16.33 -10.55
N SER A 189 9.29 -15.65 -9.55
CA SER A 189 9.42 -14.18 -9.58
C SER A 189 10.76 -13.75 -10.17
N PRO A 190 10.80 -12.91 -11.20
CA PRO A 190 12.05 -12.40 -11.79
C PRO A 190 12.80 -11.41 -10.87
N VAL A 191 12.21 -10.99 -9.74
CA VAL A 191 12.79 -10.03 -8.80
C VAL A 191 13.69 -10.69 -7.75
N ILE A 192 13.60 -12.02 -7.60
CA ILE A 192 14.36 -12.76 -6.57
C ILE A 192 15.87 -12.60 -6.81
N GLY A 193 16.59 -12.31 -5.72
CA GLY A 193 18.07 -12.19 -5.74
C GLY A 193 18.59 -10.95 -6.46
N ILE A 194 17.78 -9.93 -6.70
CA ILE A 194 18.25 -8.61 -7.13
C ILE A 194 18.59 -7.79 -5.89
N GLU A 195 19.83 -7.36 -5.79
CA GLU A 195 20.32 -6.51 -4.70
C GLU A 195 19.70 -5.11 -4.77
N ARG A 196 19.48 -4.52 -3.60
CA ARG A 196 19.03 -3.13 -3.48
C ARG A 196 20.20 -2.18 -3.40
N ALA A 197 20.02 -0.98 -3.93
CA ALA A 197 20.98 0.09 -3.68
C ALA A 197 21.03 0.37 -2.16
N LYS A 198 22.25 0.59 -1.64
CA LYS A 198 22.45 0.94 -0.23
C LYS A 198 21.79 2.28 0.06
N GLU A 199 20.87 2.30 0.99
CA GLU A 199 20.24 3.53 1.49
C GLU A 199 21.04 4.00 2.71
N THR A 200 21.61 5.20 2.65
CA THR A 200 22.22 5.82 3.82
C THR A 200 21.14 6.57 4.59
N ALA A 201 20.98 6.24 5.86
CA ALA A 201 20.07 6.98 6.72
C ALA A 201 20.57 8.42 6.86
N ARG A 202 19.66 9.38 6.76
CA ARG A 202 19.99 10.79 7.07
C ARG A 202 20.09 10.93 8.58
N ASP A 203 21.13 11.62 9.03
CA ASP A 203 21.39 11.95 10.45
C ASP A 203 21.35 13.46 10.70
N ARG A 204 20.89 14.25 9.72
CA ARG A 204 20.85 15.69 9.73
C ARG A 204 19.92 16.23 10.83
N ALA A 205 20.47 17.01 11.75
CA ALA A 205 19.78 17.92 12.65
C ALA A 205 20.26 19.36 12.39
N LEU A 206 19.41 20.35 12.61
CA LEU A 206 19.77 21.76 12.46
C LEU A 206 20.69 22.19 13.61
N SER A 207 21.70 23.00 13.28
CA SER A 207 22.56 23.65 14.30
C SER A 207 21.82 24.76 15.02
N ASP A 208 22.35 25.25 16.14
CA ASP A 208 21.77 26.37 16.88
C ASP A 208 21.64 27.65 16.02
N HIS A 209 22.63 27.90 15.18
CA HIS A 209 22.56 29.01 14.22
C HIS A 209 21.42 28.82 13.22
N GLU A 210 21.27 27.60 12.67
CA GLU A 210 20.20 27.30 11.73
C GLU A 210 18.81 27.31 12.40
N ILE A 211 18.70 26.91 13.66
CA ILE A 211 17.44 27.00 14.42
C ILE A 211 17.07 28.47 14.62
N ARG A 212 18.03 29.34 14.90
CA ARG A 212 17.81 30.78 15.07
C ARG A 212 17.36 31.43 13.77
N THR A 213 18.05 31.19 12.68
CA THR A 213 17.68 31.72 11.36
C THR A 213 16.37 31.13 10.86
N PHE A 214 16.13 29.82 11.09
CA PHE A 214 14.85 29.17 10.82
C PHE A 214 13.70 29.85 11.56
N TRP A 215 13.86 30.09 12.87
CA TRP A 215 12.81 30.71 13.68
C TRP A 215 12.47 32.10 13.19
N ALA A 216 13.45 32.92 12.90
CA ALA A 216 13.28 34.24 12.32
C ALA A 216 12.56 34.20 10.97
N ALA A 217 13.06 33.33 10.05
CA ALA A 217 12.48 33.19 8.72
C ALA A 217 11.03 32.70 8.75
N THR A 218 10.62 31.92 9.77
CA THR A 218 9.20 31.50 9.89
C THR A 218 8.25 32.65 10.12
N ASN A 219 8.70 33.82 10.65
CA ASN A 219 7.87 34.99 10.84
C ASN A 219 7.52 35.69 9.52
N GLU A 220 8.35 35.50 8.49
CA GLU A 220 8.16 36.08 7.15
C GLU A 220 7.24 35.24 6.26
N LEU A 221 6.90 34.04 6.71
CA LEU A 221 6.04 33.14 5.94
C LEU A 221 4.57 33.57 6.02
N PRO A 222 3.81 33.42 4.95
CA PRO A 222 2.38 33.67 4.99
C PRO A 222 1.69 32.74 5.98
N ALA A 223 0.67 33.24 6.68
CA ALA A 223 -0.14 32.42 7.58
C ALA A 223 -0.83 31.27 6.83
N PRO A 224 -0.97 30.08 7.43
CA PRO A 224 -0.51 29.71 8.77
C PRO A 224 0.85 29.00 8.79
N PHE A 225 1.65 29.07 7.71
CA PHE A 225 2.82 28.23 7.51
C PHE A 225 3.92 28.44 8.56
N GLY A 226 4.16 29.66 8.98
CA GLY A 226 5.12 29.94 10.05
C GLY A 226 4.78 29.20 11.34
N ALA A 227 3.51 29.26 11.74
CA ALA A 227 2.98 28.52 12.89
C ALA A 227 3.17 27.01 12.75
N VAL A 228 2.87 26.44 11.57
CA VAL A 228 3.08 25.01 11.28
C VAL A 228 4.54 24.62 11.47
N TYR A 229 5.48 25.37 10.88
CA TYR A 229 6.91 25.08 10.97
C TYR A 229 7.44 25.19 12.41
N LYS A 230 7.04 26.20 13.16
CA LYS A 230 7.40 26.33 14.58
C LYS A 230 6.91 25.15 15.40
N LEU A 231 5.65 24.74 15.22
CA LEU A 231 5.10 23.59 15.92
C LEU A 231 5.79 22.28 15.57
N LEU A 232 6.25 22.09 14.34
CA LEU A 232 7.03 20.91 13.96
C LEU A 232 8.33 20.80 14.77
N LEU A 233 8.99 21.93 15.06
CA LEU A 233 10.18 21.97 15.90
C LEU A 233 9.83 21.79 17.38
N LEU A 234 8.84 22.53 17.90
CA LEU A 234 8.46 22.51 19.32
C LEU A 234 7.90 21.15 19.78
N THR A 235 7.29 20.39 18.88
CA THR A 235 6.63 19.13 19.22
C THR A 235 7.39 17.89 18.75
N GLY A 236 8.26 18.03 17.74
CA GLY A 236 8.83 16.90 17.03
C GLY A 236 7.80 16.02 16.32
N ALA A 237 6.54 16.45 16.18
CA ALA A 237 5.47 15.73 15.53
C ALA A 237 5.73 15.54 14.02
N ARG A 238 5.02 14.60 13.40
CA ARG A 238 5.15 14.41 11.95
C ARG A 238 4.40 15.51 11.20
N CYS A 239 4.96 15.93 10.07
CA CYS A 239 4.39 17.00 9.26
C CYS A 239 2.88 16.83 9.00
N GLN A 240 2.44 15.59 8.67
CA GLN A 240 1.02 15.32 8.42
C GLN A 240 0.15 15.40 9.69
N GLU A 241 0.73 15.19 10.86
CA GLU A 241 0.03 15.27 12.14
C GLU A 241 -0.28 16.74 12.48
N ILE A 242 0.69 17.65 12.27
CA ILE A 242 0.49 19.10 12.45
C ILE A 242 -0.40 19.69 11.35
N CYS A 243 -0.13 19.42 10.07
CA CYS A 243 -0.93 19.97 8.97
C CYS A 243 -2.40 19.54 8.99
N GLY A 244 -2.69 18.41 9.61
CA GLY A 244 -4.05 17.91 9.76
C GLY A 244 -4.60 18.04 11.17
N LEU A 245 -3.98 18.87 12.03
CA LEU A 245 -4.44 19.11 13.40
C LEU A 245 -5.86 19.68 13.39
N ARG A 246 -6.74 19.07 14.20
CA ARG A 246 -8.15 19.46 14.30
C ARG A 246 -8.44 20.10 15.65
N TRP A 247 -9.35 21.03 15.67
CA TRP A 247 -9.84 21.64 16.93
C TRP A 247 -10.46 20.60 17.87
N SER A 248 -11.10 19.57 17.34
CA SER A 248 -11.66 18.46 18.13
C SER A 248 -10.62 17.57 18.82
N GLU A 249 -9.34 17.72 18.47
CA GLU A 249 -8.23 16.99 19.08
C GLU A 249 -7.55 17.79 20.21
N ILE A 250 -7.97 19.03 20.42
CA ILE A 250 -7.38 19.95 21.39
C ILE A 250 -8.30 20.08 22.60
N ASP A 251 -7.81 19.73 23.78
CA ASP A 251 -8.41 20.08 25.04
C ASP A 251 -7.80 21.40 25.55
N LEU A 252 -8.60 22.47 25.49
CA LEU A 252 -8.17 23.83 25.86
C LEU A 252 -7.97 23.98 27.36
N THR A 253 -8.72 23.22 28.17
CA THR A 253 -8.68 23.31 29.64
C THR A 253 -7.41 22.61 30.18
N GLN A 254 -7.14 21.41 29.67
CA GLN A 254 -5.99 20.63 30.11
C GLN A 254 -4.71 20.96 29.34
N LYS A 255 -4.80 21.77 28.29
CA LYS A 255 -3.70 22.12 27.37
C LYS A 255 -3.01 20.90 26.79
N VAL A 256 -3.81 19.97 26.25
CA VAL A 256 -3.33 18.75 25.62
C VAL A 256 -3.84 18.61 24.19
N TRP A 257 -3.02 17.99 23.37
CA TRP A 257 -3.40 17.53 22.05
C TRP A 257 -3.50 16.00 22.05
N LEU A 258 -4.69 15.48 21.81
CA LEU A 258 -4.94 14.04 21.63
C LEU A 258 -4.88 13.68 20.15
N LEU A 259 -3.73 13.18 19.70
CA LEU A 259 -3.61 12.64 18.34
C LEU A 259 -4.31 11.28 18.25
N PRO A 260 -5.41 11.14 17.49
CA PRO A 260 -6.16 9.88 17.43
C PRO A 260 -5.36 8.77 16.72
N ALA A 261 -5.59 7.51 17.10
CA ALA A 261 -4.97 6.33 16.48
C ALA A 261 -5.18 6.27 14.95
N ALA A 262 -6.33 6.70 14.46
CA ALA A 262 -6.65 6.74 13.03
C ALA A 262 -5.71 7.65 12.23
N ARG A 263 -5.24 8.75 12.82
CA ARG A 263 -4.31 9.70 12.20
C ARG A 263 -2.84 9.36 12.46
N SER A 264 -2.56 8.66 13.56
CA SER A 264 -1.20 8.25 13.91
C SER A 264 -0.65 7.22 12.93
N LYS A 265 0.61 7.36 12.53
CA LYS A 265 1.31 6.38 11.68
C LYS A 265 1.42 5.01 12.38
N THR A 266 1.56 5.02 13.71
CA THR A 266 1.71 3.81 14.54
C THR A 266 0.39 3.14 14.89
N LYS A 267 -0.77 3.72 14.50
CA LYS A 267 -2.13 3.28 14.84
C LYS A 267 -2.39 3.22 16.37
N VAL A 268 -1.68 4.03 17.13
CA VAL A 268 -1.90 4.22 18.58
C VAL A 268 -2.14 5.71 18.79
N ALA A 269 -3.13 6.03 19.64
CA ALA A 269 -3.37 7.39 20.07
C ALA A 269 -2.18 7.90 20.88
N ASN A 270 -1.87 9.20 20.80
CA ASN A 270 -0.83 9.82 21.59
C ASN A 270 -1.35 11.10 22.22
N LEU A 271 -1.33 11.16 23.54
CA LEU A 271 -1.64 12.36 24.30
C LEU A 271 -0.38 13.20 24.43
N LEU A 272 -0.45 14.43 23.95
CA LEU A 272 0.66 15.39 23.87
C LEU A 272 0.33 16.62 24.74
N PRO A 273 0.83 16.70 25.99
CA PRO A 273 0.71 17.87 26.82
C PRO A 273 1.70 18.95 26.34
N LEU A 274 1.21 19.85 25.50
CA LEU A 274 2.03 20.85 24.82
C LEU A 274 2.61 21.86 25.79
N GLY A 275 3.83 22.33 25.52
CA GLY A 275 4.47 23.39 26.26
C GLY A 275 3.87 24.79 25.94
N PRO A 276 4.20 25.82 26.72
CA PRO A 276 3.60 27.16 26.63
C PRO A 276 3.80 27.82 25.27
N MET A 277 4.96 27.64 24.61
CA MET A 277 5.22 28.24 23.29
C MET A 277 4.34 27.59 22.22
N ALA A 278 4.27 26.26 22.18
CA ALA A 278 3.43 25.55 21.23
C ALA A 278 1.96 25.86 21.45
N TRP A 279 1.56 25.99 22.71
CA TRP A 279 0.20 26.32 23.09
C TRP A 279 -0.19 27.72 22.60
N SER A 280 0.63 28.74 22.84
CA SER A 280 0.36 30.11 22.39
C SER A 280 0.19 30.23 20.87
N ILE A 281 0.97 29.40 20.12
CA ILE A 281 0.84 29.35 18.65
C ILE A 281 -0.53 28.79 18.24
N ILE A 282 -1.03 27.76 18.94
CA ILE A 282 -2.33 27.16 18.65
C ILE A 282 -3.48 28.11 19.02
N GLU A 283 -3.42 28.73 20.20
CA GLU A 283 -4.43 29.68 20.67
C GLU A 283 -4.58 30.90 19.74
N ALA A 284 -3.47 31.36 19.16
CA ALA A 284 -3.46 32.47 18.23
C ALA A 284 -4.09 32.14 16.85
N GLN A 285 -4.44 30.86 16.56
CA GLN A 285 -5.04 30.55 15.27
C GLN A 285 -6.53 30.96 15.22
N PRO A 286 -6.99 31.50 14.07
CA PRO A 286 -8.36 31.94 13.92
C PRO A 286 -9.34 30.76 13.89
N ARG A 287 -10.42 30.83 14.65
CA ARG A 287 -11.53 29.90 14.62
C ARG A 287 -12.58 30.35 13.60
N ASN A 288 -12.31 30.12 12.33
CA ASN A 288 -13.11 30.59 11.20
C ASN A 288 -14.12 29.53 10.68
N GLY A 289 -14.56 28.60 11.55
CA GLY A 289 -15.47 27.51 11.18
C GLY A 289 -14.82 26.30 10.51
N SER A 290 -13.51 26.35 10.23
CA SER A 290 -12.77 25.15 9.77
C SER A 290 -12.61 24.13 10.89
N GLU A 291 -12.76 22.84 10.58
CA GLU A 291 -12.41 21.77 11.51
C GLU A 291 -10.91 21.70 11.82
N TYR A 292 -10.07 22.26 10.92
CA TYR A 292 -8.60 22.23 11.01
C TYR A 292 -8.06 23.52 11.63
N VAL A 293 -7.08 23.38 12.53
CA VAL A 293 -6.39 24.51 13.15
C VAL A 293 -5.66 25.37 12.12
N PHE A 294 -4.99 24.74 11.16
CA PHE A 294 -4.18 25.43 10.14
C PHE A 294 -4.81 25.37 8.73
N GLY A 295 -6.08 24.98 8.59
CA GLY A 295 -6.64 24.65 7.30
C GLY A 295 -5.96 23.39 6.72
N ARG A 296 -6.42 22.93 5.53
CA ARG A 296 -5.89 21.71 4.89
C ARG A 296 -4.64 22.03 4.06
N GLN A 297 -3.50 22.33 4.71
CA GLN A 297 -2.32 22.93 4.08
C GLN A 297 -1.27 21.95 3.52
N ARG A 298 -1.59 20.66 3.42
CA ARG A 298 -0.61 19.63 3.05
C ARG A 298 0.09 19.83 1.70
N THR A 299 -0.60 20.41 0.72
CA THR A 299 -0.11 20.54 -0.66
C THR A 299 0.85 21.70 -0.88
N ASN A 300 0.83 22.71 -0.03
CA ASN A 300 1.60 23.93 -0.24
C ASN A 300 2.94 23.96 0.52
N LEU A 301 3.16 23.04 1.48
CA LEU A 301 4.39 23.04 2.29
C LEU A 301 5.68 22.91 1.47
N TYR A 302 5.66 22.21 0.36
CA TYR A 302 6.84 22.10 -0.50
C TYR A 302 7.25 23.48 -1.08
N ARG A 303 6.31 24.22 -1.65
CA ARG A 303 6.58 25.56 -2.20
C ARG A 303 6.96 26.58 -1.10
N ILE A 304 6.36 26.44 0.07
CA ILE A 304 6.69 27.28 1.23
C ILE A 304 8.07 26.95 1.77
N LYS A 305 8.51 25.68 1.68
CA LYS A 305 9.86 25.27 2.05
C LYS A 305 10.92 26.02 1.23
N GLU A 306 10.69 26.20 -0.07
CA GLU A 306 11.61 26.96 -0.94
C GLU A 306 11.74 28.43 -0.47
N LYS A 307 10.63 29.06 -0.07
CA LYS A 307 10.67 30.41 0.52
C LYS A 307 11.40 30.43 1.85
N LEU A 308 11.16 29.43 2.70
CA LEU A 308 11.81 29.30 3.99
C LEU A 308 13.32 29.09 3.80
N ASP A 309 13.74 28.27 2.84
CA ASP A 309 15.15 28.04 2.53
C ASP A 309 15.85 29.29 2.01
N ALA A 310 15.16 30.07 1.18
CA ALA A 310 15.71 31.34 0.67
C ALA A 310 15.92 32.37 1.81
N ALA A 311 15.02 32.45 2.77
CA ALA A 311 15.12 33.34 3.92
C ALA A 311 16.12 32.84 4.98
N MET A 312 16.18 31.53 5.20
CA MET A 312 17.01 30.90 6.22
C MET A 312 18.48 30.73 5.77
N GLN A 313 18.73 30.54 4.46
CA GLN A 313 20.05 30.24 3.87
C GLN A 313 20.78 29.11 4.64
N PRO A 314 20.25 27.89 4.66
CA PRO A 314 20.78 26.79 5.46
C PRO A 314 22.19 26.40 5.02
N GLN A 315 23.06 26.04 5.97
CA GLN A 315 24.45 25.63 5.71
C GLN A 315 24.55 24.33 4.89
N ALA A 316 23.55 23.48 4.99
CA ALA A 316 23.46 22.23 4.25
C ALA A 316 22.01 21.89 3.91
N PRO A 317 21.76 21.10 2.85
CA PRO A 317 20.41 20.70 2.46
C PRO A 317 19.69 19.96 3.60
N TRP A 318 18.47 20.36 3.88
CA TRP A 318 17.62 19.77 4.90
C TRP A 318 16.21 19.51 4.38
N VAL A 319 15.46 18.65 5.06
CA VAL A 319 14.06 18.37 4.77
C VAL A 319 13.19 18.61 6.02
N THR A 320 11.91 18.86 5.84
CA THR A 320 10.97 19.13 6.95
C THR A 320 11.04 18.08 8.08
N HIS A 321 11.36 16.83 7.76
CA HIS A 321 11.52 15.78 8.78
C HIS A 321 12.76 15.95 9.67
N ASP A 322 13.73 16.74 9.24
CA ASP A 322 14.94 17.03 10.04
C ASP A 322 14.61 17.94 11.23
N LEU A 323 13.51 18.73 11.19
CA LEU A 323 12.99 19.43 12.38
C LEU A 323 12.65 18.48 13.52
N ARG A 324 12.07 17.31 13.20
CA ARG A 324 11.79 16.28 14.19
C ARG A 324 13.08 15.65 14.75
N ARG A 325 14.11 15.49 13.92
CA ARG A 325 15.44 15.06 14.40
C ARG A 325 16.09 16.09 15.28
N SER A 326 15.98 17.38 14.89
CA SER A 326 16.45 18.50 15.69
C SER A 326 15.73 18.55 17.05
N ALA A 327 14.41 18.46 17.08
CA ALA A 327 13.63 18.39 18.30
C ALA A 327 14.08 17.22 19.19
N ARG A 328 14.27 16.01 18.61
CA ARG A 328 14.74 14.85 19.39
C ARG A 328 16.15 15.05 19.96
N SER A 329 17.05 15.69 19.22
CA SER A 329 18.41 16.02 19.68
C SER A 329 18.36 17.10 20.77
N LEU A 330 17.48 18.10 20.63
CA LEU A 330 17.27 19.13 21.66
C LEU A 330 16.66 18.55 22.95
N MET A 331 15.74 17.57 22.85
CA MET A 331 15.23 16.84 24.02
C MET A 331 16.35 16.15 24.79
N ALA A 332 17.31 15.51 24.08
CA ALA A 332 18.46 14.90 24.71
C ALA A 332 19.37 15.95 25.38
N ARG A 333 19.61 17.08 24.72
CA ARG A 333 20.39 18.20 25.27
C ARG A 333 19.70 18.80 26.50
N ALA A 334 18.37 18.88 26.49
CA ALA A 334 17.55 19.33 27.64
C ALA A 334 17.41 18.25 28.74
N ARG A 335 18.17 17.14 28.65
CA ARG A 335 18.13 16.02 29.60
C ARG A 335 16.74 15.41 29.81
N VAL A 336 15.92 15.37 28.77
CA VAL A 336 14.68 14.61 28.78
C VAL A 336 15.03 13.11 28.69
N ASP A 337 14.42 12.32 29.57
CA ASP A 337 14.62 10.87 29.55
C ASP A 337 14.35 10.28 28.15
N SER A 338 15.17 9.32 27.72
CA SER A 338 15.12 8.81 26.35
C SER A 338 13.81 8.10 26.05
N GLU A 339 13.22 7.36 27.00
CA GLU A 339 11.93 6.71 26.81
C GLU A 339 10.81 7.74 26.70
N ILE A 340 10.83 8.77 27.54
CA ILE A 340 9.87 9.88 27.50
C ILE A 340 9.97 10.61 26.17
N ALA A 341 11.18 10.94 25.71
CA ALA A 341 11.40 11.59 24.41
C ALA A 341 10.86 10.77 23.23
N GLU A 342 11.04 9.45 23.22
CA GLU A 342 10.44 8.58 22.19
C GLU A 342 8.91 8.59 22.25
N ARG A 343 8.31 8.59 23.44
CA ARG A 343 6.85 8.70 23.61
C ARG A 343 6.32 10.08 23.19
N MET A 344 7.02 11.16 23.50
CA MET A 344 6.68 12.51 23.04
C MET A 344 6.56 12.57 21.51
N ILE A 345 7.53 12.04 20.81
CA ILE A 345 7.49 12.01 19.35
C ILE A 345 6.62 10.88 18.75
N GLY A 346 5.96 10.06 19.58
CA GLY A 346 5.04 9.00 19.13
C GLY A 346 5.76 7.81 18.50
N HIS A 347 6.95 7.47 18.97
CA HIS A 347 7.56 6.17 18.78
C HIS A 347 7.10 5.23 19.90
N LEU A 348 6.74 4.01 19.53
CA LEU A 348 6.31 3.00 20.49
C LEU A 348 7.51 2.15 20.88
N PRO A 349 7.62 1.77 22.16
CA PRO A 349 8.58 0.76 22.60
C PRO A 349 8.40 -0.52 21.77
N HIS A 350 9.51 -1.20 21.49
CA HIS A 350 9.51 -2.48 20.78
C HIS A 350 9.31 -3.65 21.76
N GLY A 351 8.70 -4.74 21.26
CA GLY A 351 8.62 -6.00 22.01
C GLY A 351 7.67 -5.98 23.19
N ILE A 352 8.07 -6.70 24.25
CA ILE A 352 7.25 -7.01 25.42
C ILE A 352 6.88 -5.77 26.26
N VAL A 353 7.72 -4.76 26.29
CA VAL A 353 7.48 -3.50 27.03
C VAL A 353 6.19 -2.83 26.60
N ARG A 354 5.85 -2.89 25.32
CA ARG A 354 4.59 -2.33 24.79
C ARG A 354 3.34 -3.01 25.34
N VAL A 355 3.43 -4.29 25.68
CA VAL A 355 2.28 -5.09 26.12
C VAL A 355 1.96 -4.83 27.60
N TYR A 356 2.99 -4.62 28.41
CA TYR A 356 2.82 -4.51 29.85
C TYR A 356 2.79 -3.07 30.36
N ASN A 357 3.39 -2.11 29.66
CA ASN A 357 3.43 -0.72 30.09
C ASN A 357 2.38 0.12 29.36
N VAL A 358 1.21 0.25 29.99
CA VAL A 358 0.06 1.03 29.51
C VAL A 358 -0.05 2.43 30.14
N PHE A 359 0.91 2.81 30.97
CA PHE A 359 0.97 4.14 31.59
C PHE A 359 1.17 5.22 30.51
N ASP A 360 0.51 6.36 30.64
CA ASP A 360 0.47 7.38 29.59
C ASP A 360 1.60 8.42 29.67
N TYR A 361 2.28 8.51 30.81
CA TYR A 361 3.39 9.43 31.08
C TYR A 361 3.06 10.90 30.79
N THR A 362 1.84 11.34 31.09
CA THR A 362 1.39 12.68 30.75
C THR A 362 2.21 13.77 31.44
N ASP A 363 2.53 13.62 32.72
CA ASP A 363 3.29 14.61 33.48
C ASP A 363 4.75 14.65 33.06
N GLU A 364 5.37 13.49 32.84
CA GLU A 364 6.75 13.40 32.34
C GLU A 364 6.88 13.98 30.93
N LYS A 365 5.90 13.74 30.07
CA LYS A 365 5.86 14.37 28.74
C LYS A 365 5.67 15.89 28.85
N ARG A 366 4.87 16.39 29.80
CA ARG A 366 4.67 17.81 30.04
C ARG A 366 5.98 18.50 30.46
N ASP A 367 6.68 17.90 31.41
CA ASP A 367 8.01 18.39 31.80
C ASP A 367 8.99 18.33 30.60
N GLY A 368 8.97 17.23 29.86
CA GLY A 368 9.80 17.06 28.66
C GLY A 368 9.56 18.15 27.60
N PHE A 369 8.30 18.49 27.29
CA PHE A 369 7.99 19.57 26.37
C PHE A 369 8.40 20.95 26.91
N THR A 370 8.23 21.19 28.20
CA THR A 370 8.66 22.43 28.84
C THR A 370 10.18 22.60 28.76
N ARG A 371 10.95 21.55 29.00
CA ARG A 371 12.42 21.55 28.87
C ARG A 371 12.85 21.75 27.41
N LEU A 372 12.20 21.08 26.46
CA LEU A 372 12.47 21.27 25.04
C LEU A 372 12.26 22.73 24.61
N GLU A 373 11.14 23.32 25.00
CA GLU A 373 10.82 24.70 24.65
C GLU A 373 11.80 25.69 25.29
N ARG A 374 12.20 25.48 26.53
CA ARG A 374 13.23 26.28 27.19
C ARG A 374 14.56 26.20 26.44
N GLU A 375 14.94 25.02 25.97
CA GLU A 375 16.16 24.83 25.18
C GLU A 375 16.10 25.56 23.85
N ILE A 376 14.95 25.53 23.18
CA ILE A 376 14.72 26.29 21.95
C ILE A 376 14.74 27.79 22.21
N ASP A 377 14.11 28.24 23.29
CA ASP A 377 14.08 29.66 23.68
C ASP A 377 15.49 30.20 23.95
N LEU A 378 16.36 29.47 24.65
CA LEU A 378 17.75 29.83 24.83
C LEU A 378 18.55 29.95 23.51
N ILE A 379 18.16 29.23 22.48
CA ILE A 379 18.78 29.32 21.16
C ILE A 379 18.30 30.56 20.43
N ILE A 380 16.99 30.83 20.42
CA ILE A 380 16.40 31.92 19.65
C ILE A 380 16.55 33.27 20.34
N ASN A 381 16.60 33.28 21.67
CA ASN A 381 16.79 34.42 22.55
C ASN A 381 18.01 34.18 23.47
N PRO A 382 19.24 34.17 22.94
CA PRO A 382 20.42 33.94 23.77
C PRO A 382 20.53 35.03 24.84
N PRO A 383 20.86 34.71 26.09
CA PRO A 383 21.12 35.71 27.11
C PRO A 383 22.26 36.65 26.67
N ALA A 384 22.22 37.90 27.12
CA ALA A 384 23.32 38.84 26.88
C ALA A 384 24.68 38.19 27.30
N ALA A 385 25.76 38.58 26.62
CA ALA A 385 27.08 37.93 26.77
C ALA A 385 27.63 37.97 28.21
N ASP A 386 27.10 38.82 29.09
CA ASP A 386 27.52 38.99 30.47
C ASP A 386 26.87 38.03 31.47
N VAL A 387 25.95 37.16 31.02
CA VAL A 387 25.30 36.15 31.87
C VAL A 387 25.95 34.80 31.64
N ILE A 388 27.01 34.47 32.37
CA ILE A 388 27.56 33.12 32.46
C ILE A 388 26.53 32.26 33.21
N ALA A 389 25.69 31.54 32.52
CA ALA A 389 24.82 30.54 33.13
C ALA A 389 25.69 29.39 33.68
N PHE A 390 25.89 29.34 34.95
CA PHE A 390 26.44 28.16 35.63
C PHE A 390 25.45 27.00 35.39
N ARG A 391 25.84 26.06 34.56
CA ARG A 391 25.13 24.78 34.49
C ARG A 391 25.54 23.95 35.73
N ALA A 392 24.66 23.84 36.71
CA ALA A 392 24.76 22.88 37.81
C ALA A 392 24.42 21.46 37.33
#